data_157445185343ed3d8a0f959ac5b2d461
#
_entry.id   157445185343ed3d8a0f959ac5b2d461
#
_cell.length_a   1.000
_cell.length_b   1.000
_cell.length_c   1.000
_cell.angle_alpha   90.00
_cell.angle_beta   90.00
_cell.angle_gamma   90.00
#
_symmetry.space_group_name_H-M   'P 1'
#
loop_
_entity.id
_entity.type
_entity.pdbx_description
1 polymer ?
#
loop_
_entity_poly.entity_id
_entity_poly.type
_entity_poly.pdbx_seq_one_letter_code
_entity_poly.pdbx_strand_id
1 'polypeptide(L)'
;MADVQQETKKGEGRERERDRDRDRDRRGPREGGGDRGRGEGRPDRGRPEGPPEIDLEKLIADSLYLDNQAHGVVSRMRDMDSGTKSQLRRLYNAVRRACRAPENERQHQFVMLRARLAYTIARHSLRSLDTLEKLLLQVTRKNDPRGYERFRDLFEAIVAYNE
;
A
#
# COMPACT_ATOMS: atom_id res chain seq x y z
N MET A 1 -33.35 -10.47 -53.92
CA MET A 1 -34.67 -9.91 -53.57
C MET A 1 -34.67 -9.50 -52.15
N ALA A 2 -34.91 -8.21 -52.00
CA ALA A 2 -35.36 -7.40 -50.90
C ALA A 2 -34.33 -7.23 -49.74
N ASP A 3 -33.55 -6.15 -49.59
CA ASP A 3 -33.91 -4.71 -49.42
C ASP A 3 -34.88 -4.47 -48.25
N VAL A 4 -34.37 -3.72 -47.27
CA VAL A 4 -35.07 -2.70 -46.48
C VAL A 4 -34.05 -2.16 -45.45
N GLN A 5 -33.35 -1.06 -45.70
CA GLN A 5 -33.57 0.36 -45.28
C GLN A 5 -33.53 0.55 -43.75
N GLN A 6 -32.45 1.19 -43.31
CA GLN A 6 -32.35 2.59 -42.85
C GLN A 6 -33.45 3.07 -41.88
N GLU A 7 -33.05 3.44 -40.66
CA GLU A 7 -33.51 4.71 -40.11
C GLU A 7 -32.52 5.26 -39.06
N THR A 8 -32.01 6.41 -39.43
CA THR A 8 -31.28 7.38 -38.60
C THR A 8 -32.27 8.12 -37.72
N LYS A 9 -31.98 8.25 -36.44
CA LYS A 9 -32.56 9.35 -35.63
C LYS A 9 -31.50 10.16 -34.97
N LYS A 10 -31.27 11.28 -35.61
CA LYS A 10 -30.71 12.53 -35.17
C LYS A 10 -31.63 13.13 -34.11
N GLY A 11 -31.08 13.54 -33.00
CA GLY A 11 -31.78 14.25 -31.94
C GLY A 11 -30.90 15.39 -31.45
N GLU A 12 -31.17 16.53 -32.02
CA GLU A 12 -30.60 17.83 -31.69
C GLU A 12 -30.96 18.32 -30.31
N GLY A 13 -30.02 19.04 -29.72
CA GLY A 13 -30.32 20.35 -29.17
C GLY A 13 -30.76 20.47 -27.75
N ARG A 14 -29.91 21.02 -26.90
CA ARG A 14 -30.26 22.24 -26.17
C ARG A 14 -29.06 22.79 -25.41
N GLU A 15 -28.48 23.77 -26.03
CA GLU A 15 -27.77 24.87 -25.37
C GLU A 15 -28.68 25.48 -24.29
N ARG A 16 -28.17 25.63 -23.12
CA ARG A 16 -28.65 26.66 -22.18
C ARG A 16 -27.46 27.38 -21.60
N GLU A 17 -27.00 28.38 -22.35
CA GLU A 17 -26.45 29.59 -21.77
C GLU A 17 -27.37 30.11 -20.67
N ARG A 18 -26.82 30.39 -19.54
CA ARG A 18 -27.31 31.42 -18.62
C ARG A 18 -26.13 32.08 -17.93
N ASP A 19 -25.68 33.15 -18.58
CA ASP A 19 -25.14 34.34 -17.94
C ASP A 19 -25.82 34.63 -16.59
N ARG A 20 -25.02 34.88 -15.57
CA ARG A 20 -25.30 35.86 -14.54
C ARG A 20 -24.01 36.39 -13.95
N ASP A 21 -23.50 37.42 -14.62
CA ASP A 21 -22.83 38.56 -13.98
C ASP A 21 -23.63 39.08 -12.79
N ARG A 22 -22.93 39.34 -11.71
CA ARG A 22 -23.14 40.46 -10.76
C ARG A 22 -22.07 40.33 -9.68
N ASP A 23 -20.99 41.05 -9.86
CA ASP A 23 -20.73 42.35 -9.26
C ASP A 23 -21.16 42.47 -7.80
N ARG A 24 -20.16 42.56 -6.93
CA ARG A 24 -20.12 43.55 -5.85
C ARG A 24 -18.80 43.59 -5.13
N ASP A 25 -18.02 44.58 -5.56
CA ASP A 25 -17.12 45.33 -4.69
C ASP A 25 -17.64 45.48 -3.26
N ARG A 26 -16.81 45.17 -2.28
CA ARG A 26 -16.75 45.94 -1.04
C ARG A 26 -15.33 45.88 -0.49
N ARG A 27 -14.63 46.94 -0.76
CA ARG A 27 -13.46 47.41 -0.06
C ARG A 27 -13.80 47.60 1.44
N GLY A 28 -12.88 47.24 2.28
CA GLY A 28 -12.79 47.73 3.62
C GLY A 28 -11.40 47.46 4.22
N PRO A 29 -10.58 48.50 4.42
CA PRO A 29 -9.31 48.33 5.10
C PRO A 29 -9.54 48.32 6.64
N ARG A 30 -8.95 47.38 7.33
CA ARG A 30 -8.71 47.49 8.78
C ARG A 30 -7.23 47.33 9.05
N GLU A 31 -6.58 48.46 9.19
CA GLU A 31 -5.39 48.64 10.00
C GLU A 31 -5.73 48.37 11.48
N GLY A 32 -4.75 47.86 12.16
CA GLY A 32 -4.71 47.72 13.62
C GLY A 32 -3.96 46.43 13.93
N GLY A 33 -2.67 46.42 14.13
CA GLY A 33 -1.99 46.99 15.28
C GLY A 33 -1.87 45.94 16.36
N GLY A 34 -0.61 45.50 16.63
CA GLY A 34 -0.25 44.97 17.94
C GLY A 34 -0.17 43.47 18.02
N ASP A 35 0.89 42.91 18.16
CA ASP A 35 1.62 42.66 19.39
C ASP A 35 2.44 41.36 19.31
N ARG A 36 3.59 41.46 19.78
CA ARG A 36 4.61 40.43 19.91
C ARG A 36 4.09 39.26 20.75
N GLY A 37 3.78 38.15 20.14
CA GLY A 37 3.64 36.87 20.80
C GLY A 37 4.86 36.01 20.48
N ARG A 38 5.85 35.99 21.38
CA ARG A 38 6.82 34.91 21.51
C ARG A 38 6.02 33.61 21.72
N GLY A 39 5.68 32.94 20.67
CA GLY A 39 5.10 31.61 20.72
C GLY A 39 6.22 30.60 20.71
N GLU A 40 6.49 30.08 21.89
CA GLU A 40 7.24 28.87 22.17
C GLU A 40 7.01 27.82 21.13
N GLY A 41 8.12 27.19 20.70
CA GLY A 41 8.10 26.12 19.69
C GLY A 41 7.01 25.10 19.98
N ARG A 42 6.02 25.06 19.10
CA ARG A 42 5.15 23.89 19.03
C ARG A 42 6.08 22.71 18.76
N PRO A 43 6.08 21.68 19.63
CA PRO A 43 6.77 20.46 19.30
C PRO A 43 6.25 20.02 17.93
N ASP A 44 7.17 19.82 17.01
CA ASP A 44 6.95 19.18 15.73
C ASP A 44 6.13 17.93 16.00
N ARG A 45 4.82 18.04 15.78
CA ARG A 45 3.94 16.86 15.79
C ARG A 45 4.36 16.06 14.58
N GLY A 46 5.31 15.17 14.84
CA GLY A 46 5.91 14.29 13.89
C GLY A 46 4.87 13.82 12.85
N ARG A 47 5.22 13.99 11.58
CA ARG A 47 4.55 13.31 10.48
C ARG A 47 4.17 11.91 10.99
N PRO A 48 2.95 11.43 10.75
CA PRO A 48 2.63 10.06 11.08
C PRO A 48 3.69 9.19 10.41
N GLU A 49 4.58 8.65 11.23
CA GLU A 49 5.56 7.70 10.75
C GLU A 49 4.80 6.61 10.03
N GLY A 50 5.22 6.33 8.80
CA GLY A 50 4.68 5.20 8.06
C GLY A 50 4.77 3.93 8.92
N PRO A 51 4.09 2.85 8.54
CA PRO A 51 4.05 1.62 9.33
C PRO A 51 5.48 1.26 9.76
N PRO A 52 5.68 0.87 11.05
CA PRO A 52 7.01 0.61 11.60
C PRO A 52 7.76 -0.38 10.73
N GLU A 53 9.00 -0.07 10.44
CA GLU A 53 9.86 -0.96 9.65
C GLU A 53 10.22 -2.19 10.46
N ILE A 54 10.14 -3.37 9.83
CA ILE A 54 10.50 -4.64 10.46
C ILE A 54 12.03 -4.81 10.39
N ASP A 55 12.65 -5.01 11.53
CA ASP A 55 14.10 -5.22 11.64
C ASP A 55 14.42 -6.69 11.33
N LEU A 56 15.18 -6.92 10.25
CA LEU A 56 15.54 -8.26 9.79
C LEU A 56 16.40 -9.02 10.82
N GLU A 57 17.32 -8.35 11.50
CA GLU A 57 18.20 -9.02 12.49
C GLU A 57 17.40 -9.52 13.68
N LYS A 58 16.47 -8.71 14.19
CA LYS A 58 15.57 -9.13 15.25
C LYS A 58 14.63 -10.23 14.79
N LEU A 59 14.17 -10.18 13.55
CA LEU A 59 13.30 -11.21 12.98
C LEU A 59 14.02 -12.57 12.92
N ILE A 60 15.33 -12.57 12.59
CA ILE A 60 16.14 -13.78 12.56
C ILE A 60 16.40 -14.32 13.97
N ALA A 61 16.67 -13.43 14.92
CA ALA A 61 17.10 -13.80 16.27
C ALA A 61 15.93 -14.18 17.21
N ASP A 62 14.76 -13.56 17.04
CA ASP A 62 13.66 -13.64 18.00
C ASP A 62 12.33 -14.05 17.35
N SER A 63 11.84 -15.23 17.73
CA SER A 63 10.58 -15.76 17.24
C SER A 63 9.36 -15.03 17.81
N LEU A 64 9.43 -14.49 19.03
CA LEU A 64 8.35 -13.68 19.60
C LEU A 64 8.24 -12.33 18.88
N TYR A 65 9.37 -11.76 18.49
CA TYR A 65 9.36 -10.58 17.64
C TYR A 65 8.67 -10.84 16.31
N LEU A 66 8.97 -11.99 15.66
CA LEU A 66 8.31 -12.42 14.42
C LEU A 66 6.79 -12.50 14.59
N ASP A 67 6.33 -13.17 15.65
CA ASP A 67 4.91 -13.33 15.94
C ASP A 67 4.21 -11.98 16.17
N ASN A 68 4.82 -11.12 16.98
CA ASN A 68 4.32 -9.76 17.23
C ASN A 68 4.23 -8.92 15.94
N GLN A 69 5.20 -9.06 15.03
CA GLN A 69 5.16 -8.37 13.74
C GLN A 69 4.03 -8.91 12.84
N ALA A 70 3.80 -10.23 12.84
CA ALA A 70 2.69 -10.84 12.10
C ALA A 70 1.34 -10.30 12.59
N HIS A 71 1.10 -10.29 13.89
CA HIS A 71 -0.11 -9.70 14.50
C HIS A 71 -0.24 -8.21 14.17
N GLY A 72 0.85 -7.45 14.23
CA GLY A 72 0.87 -6.03 13.89
C GLY A 72 0.52 -5.75 12.43
N VAL A 73 0.93 -6.61 11.50
CA VAL A 73 0.54 -6.50 10.08
C VAL A 73 -0.94 -6.84 9.92
N VAL A 74 -1.40 -7.97 10.47
CA VAL A 74 -2.79 -8.44 10.35
C VAL A 74 -3.76 -7.43 10.97
N SER A 75 -3.45 -6.84 12.11
CA SER A 75 -4.31 -5.83 12.76
C SER A 75 -4.56 -4.59 11.90
N ARG A 76 -3.67 -4.31 10.95
CA ARG A 76 -3.83 -3.22 9.96
C ARG A 76 -4.52 -3.64 8.67
N MET A 77 -4.70 -4.95 8.47
CA MET A 77 -5.41 -5.53 7.33
C MET A 77 -6.88 -5.69 7.67
N ARG A 78 -7.62 -4.56 7.67
CA ARG A 78 -9.05 -4.59 8.01
C ARG A 78 -9.85 -5.09 6.82
N ASP A 79 -10.82 -5.97 7.10
CA ASP A 79 -11.91 -6.38 6.21
C ASP A 79 -11.47 -6.79 4.79
N MET A 80 -10.51 -7.70 4.72
CA MET A 80 -10.08 -8.24 3.43
C MET A 80 -11.19 -9.10 2.82
N ASP A 81 -11.53 -8.79 1.59
CA ASP A 81 -12.43 -9.63 0.79
C ASP A 81 -11.79 -11.00 0.44
N SER A 82 -12.62 -11.94 0.05
CA SER A 82 -12.16 -13.30 -0.31
C SER A 82 -11.16 -13.31 -1.48
N GLY A 83 -11.29 -12.36 -2.41
CA GLY A 83 -10.37 -12.19 -3.53
C GLY A 83 -8.97 -11.80 -3.06
N THR A 84 -8.88 -10.85 -2.13
CA THR A 84 -7.62 -10.40 -1.55
C THR A 84 -6.97 -11.49 -0.70
N LYS A 85 -7.75 -12.25 0.10
CA LYS A 85 -7.25 -13.43 0.82
C LYS A 85 -6.66 -14.46 -0.13
N SER A 86 -7.32 -14.73 -1.24
CA SER A 86 -6.83 -15.65 -2.27
C SER A 86 -5.50 -15.18 -2.89
N GLN A 87 -5.33 -13.88 -3.13
CA GLN A 87 -4.07 -13.32 -3.61
C GLN A 87 -2.95 -13.45 -2.57
N LEU A 88 -3.26 -13.22 -1.29
CA LEU A 88 -2.30 -13.39 -0.21
C LEU A 88 -1.79 -14.85 -0.14
N ARG A 89 -2.69 -15.84 -0.25
CA ARG A 89 -2.32 -17.26 -0.32
C ARG A 89 -1.46 -17.58 -1.55
N ARG A 90 -1.77 -16.98 -2.71
CA ARG A 90 -0.95 -17.13 -3.93
C ARG A 90 0.46 -16.56 -3.74
N LEU A 91 0.58 -15.40 -3.11
CA LEU A 91 1.87 -14.82 -2.76
C LEU A 91 2.64 -15.71 -1.78
N TYR A 92 2.00 -16.24 -0.74
CA TYR A 92 2.62 -17.17 0.19
C TYR A 92 3.16 -18.43 -0.52
N ASN A 93 2.37 -19.02 -1.42
CA ASN A 93 2.83 -20.15 -2.22
C ASN A 93 4.03 -19.79 -3.11
N ALA A 94 4.10 -18.56 -3.61
CA ALA A 94 5.27 -18.08 -4.35
C ALA A 94 6.50 -17.93 -3.43
N VAL A 95 6.33 -17.43 -2.18
CA VAL A 95 7.40 -17.37 -1.16
C VAL A 95 7.93 -18.77 -0.88
N ARG A 96 7.05 -19.74 -0.62
CA ARG A 96 7.46 -21.13 -0.38
C ARG A 96 8.27 -21.74 -1.54
N ARG A 97 7.86 -21.47 -2.77
CA ARG A 97 8.62 -21.92 -3.96
C ARG A 97 9.98 -21.24 -4.04
N ALA A 98 10.04 -19.93 -3.80
CA ALA A 98 11.28 -19.18 -3.82
C ALA A 98 12.29 -19.68 -2.77
N CYS A 99 11.83 -20.03 -1.56
CA CYS A 99 12.69 -20.62 -0.52
C CYS A 99 13.28 -21.98 -0.92
N ARG A 100 12.56 -22.75 -1.74
CA ARG A 100 13.00 -24.07 -2.22
C ARG A 100 13.86 -24.00 -3.48
N ALA A 101 14.01 -22.82 -4.06
CA ALA A 101 14.85 -22.62 -5.23
C ALA A 101 16.33 -22.89 -4.90
N PRO A 102 17.13 -23.36 -5.89
CA PRO A 102 18.58 -23.47 -5.74
C PRO A 102 19.18 -22.15 -5.26
N GLU A 103 20.29 -22.23 -4.53
CA GLU A 103 20.92 -21.05 -3.91
C GLU A 103 21.24 -19.95 -4.92
N ASN A 104 21.77 -20.34 -6.09
CA ASN A 104 22.10 -19.42 -7.18
C ASN A 104 20.89 -18.71 -7.81
N GLU A 105 19.69 -19.26 -7.68
CA GLU A 105 18.45 -18.68 -8.24
C GLU A 105 17.59 -18.01 -7.17
N ARG A 106 17.79 -18.33 -5.89
CA ARG A 106 16.92 -17.91 -4.78
C ARG A 106 16.81 -16.39 -4.70
N GLN A 107 17.91 -15.68 -4.77
CA GLN A 107 17.92 -14.22 -4.74
C GLN A 107 17.04 -13.62 -5.86
N HIS A 108 17.22 -14.13 -7.09
CA HIS A 108 16.41 -13.69 -8.22
C HIS A 108 14.91 -13.95 -8.01
N GLN A 109 14.55 -15.14 -7.50
CA GLN A 109 13.16 -15.48 -7.21
C GLN A 109 12.54 -14.51 -6.17
N PHE A 110 13.30 -14.12 -5.16
CA PHE A 110 12.85 -13.16 -4.15
C PHE A 110 12.76 -11.72 -4.69
N VAL A 111 13.64 -11.31 -5.58
CA VAL A 111 13.53 -10.02 -6.30
C VAL A 111 12.24 -9.98 -7.13
N MET A 112 11.95 -11.05 -7.88
CA MET A 112 10.71 -11.15 -8.66
C MET A 112 9.46 -11.21 -7.76
N LEU A 113 9.57 -11.84 -6.60
CA LEU A 113 8.51 -11.87 -5.60
C LEU A 113 8.18 -10.46 -5.09
N ARG A 114 9.20 -9.63 -4.87
CA ARG A 114 9.01 -8.23 -4.47
C ARG A 114 8.19 -7.44 -5.51
N ALA A 115 8.49 -7.61 -6.79
CA ALA A 115 7.73 -6.97 -7.86
C ALA A 115 6.25 -7.40 -7.85
N ARG A 116 5.98 -8.69 -7.62
CA ARG A 116 4.62 -9.23 -7.50
C ARG A 116 3.90 -8.69 -6.26
N LEU A 117 4.60 -8.58 -5.15
CA LEU A 117 4.07 -8.03 -3.91
C LEU A 117 3.69 -6.55 -4.09
N ALA A 118 4.59 -5.75 -4.66
CA ALA A 118 4.34 -4.34 -4.96
C ALA A 118 3.12 -4.15 -5.88
N TYR A 119 2.99 -4.98 -6.92
CA TYR A 119 1.82 -4.97 -7.80
C TYR A 119 0.53 -5.30 -7.04
N THR A 120 0.55 -6.31 -6.17
CA THR A 120 -0.62 -6.71 -5.37
C THR A 120 -1.03 -5.62 -4.39
N ILE A 121 -0.06 -4.99 -3.72
CA ILE A 121 -0.29 -3.85 -2.82
C ILE A 121 -0.98 -2.71 -3.55
N ALA A 122 -0.45 -2.32 -4.72
CA ALA A 122 -1.00 -1.23 -5.51
C ALA A 122 -2.42 -1.54 -6.01
N ARG A 123 -2.66 -2.76 -6.51
CA ARG A 123 -3.95 -3.16 -7.08
C ARG A 123 -5.06 -3.27 -6.03
N HIS A 124 -4.75 -3.74 -4.83
CA HIS A 124 -5.72 -4.00 -3.77
C HIS A 124 -5.68 -2.97 -2.64
N SER A 125 -4.90 -1.90 -2.81
CA SER A 125 -4.72 -0.83 -1.79
C SER A 125 -4.25 -1.35 -0.42
N LEU A 126 -3.45 -2.41 -0.41
CA LEU A 126 -2.99 -3.11 0.80
C LEU A 126 -1.75 -2.45 1.42
N ARG A 127 -1.86 -1.19 1.84
CA ARG A 127 -0.74 -0.44 2.43
C ARG A 127 -0.16 -1.08 3.70
N SER A 128 -0.93 -1.91 4.39
CA SER A 128 -0.43 -2.71 5.53
C SER A 128 0.70 -3.65 5.16
N LEU A 129 0.81 -4.04 3.88
CA LEU A 129 1.87 -4.90 3.36
C LEU A 129 3.13 -4.15 2.90
N ASP A 130 3.14 -2.81 2.91
CA ASP A 130 4.32 -2.00 2.54
C ASP A 130 5.53 -2.35 3.41
N THR A 131 5.31 -2.71 4.68
CA THR A 131 6.36 -3.18 5.59
C THR A 131 7.00 -4.47 5.10
N LEU A 132 6.22 -5.38 4.51
CA LEU A 132 6.72 -6.64 3.95
C LEU A 132 7.54 -6.40 2.68
N GLU A 133 7.17 -5.44 1.85
CA GLU A 133 7.95 -5.06 0.68
C GLU A 133 9.32 -4.50 1.07
N LYS A 134 9.37 -3.63 2.08
CA LYS A 134 10.63 -3.11 2.64
C LYS A 134 11.49 -4.21 3.25
N LEU A 135 10.89 -5.10 4.03
CA LEU A 135 11.58 -6.25 4.61
C LEU A 135 12.15 -7.16 3.52
N LEU A 136 11.39 -7.41 2.46
CA LEU A 136 11.82 -8.23 1.34
C LEU A 136 13.03 -7.62 0.62
N LEU A 137 13.11 -6.29 0.54
CA LEU A 137 14.28 -5.59 0.04
C LEU A 137 15.52 -5.82 0.94
N GLN A 138 15.35 -5.77 2.27
CA GLN A 138 16.44 -6.06 3.21
C GLN A 138 16.93 -7.51 3.06
N VAL A 139 16.00 -8.47 3.01
CA VAL A 139 16.29 -9.90 2.84
C VAL A 139 17.07 -10.17 1.54
N THR A 140 16.65 -9.57 0.43
CA THR A 140 17.31 -9.76 -0.87
C THR A 140 18.68 -9.10 -0.93
N ARG A 141 18.87 -7.95 -0.26
CA ARG A 141 20.17 -7.26 -0.17
C ARG A 141 21.17 -8.03 0.68
N LYS A 142 20.73 -8.55 1.81
CA LYS A 142 21.57 -9.36 2.70
C LYS A 142 21.91 -10.71 2.11
N ASN A 143 21.01 -11.28 1.34
CA ASN A 143 21.14 -12.58 0.67
C ASN A 143 21.55 -13.72 1.64
N ASP A 144 21.00 -13.69 2.85
CA ASP A 144 21.23 -14.70 3.88
C ASP A 144 20.13 -15.77 3.85
N PRO A 145 20.45 -17.08 3.79
CA PRO A 145 19.48 -18.16 3.82
C PRO A 145 18.48 -18.07 4.99
N ARG A 146 18.95 -17.68 6.19
CA ARG A 146 18.11 -17.49 7.37
C ARG A 146 17.11 -16.36 7.18
N GLY A 147 17.50 -15.30 6.50
CA GLY A 147 16.61 -14.18 6.18
C GLY A 147 15.44 -14.62 5.30
N TYR A 148 15.69 -15.45 4.30
CA TYR A 148 14.65 -16.00 3.43
C TYR A 148 13.68 -16.91 4.18
N GLU A 149 14.19 -17.77 5.07
CA GLU A 149 13.37 -18.65 5.91
C GLU A 149 12.48 -17.86 6.87
N ARG A 150 13.05 -16.86 7.55
CA ARG A 150 12.29 -16.01 8.49
C ARG A 150 11.25 -15.15 7.80
N PHE A 151 11.54 -14.69 6.59
CA PHE A 151 10.54 -14.01 5.77
C PHE A 151 9.37 -14.93 5.42
N ARG A 152 9.64 -16.18 5.05
CA ARG A 152 8.61 -17.21 4.83
C ARG A 152 7.77 -17.43 6.07
N ASP A 153 8.41 -17.64 7.22
CA ASP A 153 7.72 -17.92 8.48
C ASP A 153 6.81 -16.74 8.90
N LEU A 154 7.30 -15.51 8.75
CA LEU A 154 6.50 -14.32 8.99
C LEU A 154 5.29 -14.26 8.07
N PHE A 155 5.49 -14.53 6.79
CA PHE A 155 4.41 -14.49 5.80
C PHE A 155 3.37 -15.61 6.08
N GLU A 156 3.84 -16.79 6.51
CA GLU A 156 2.98 -17.89 6.94
C GLU A 156 2.10 -17.49 8.12
N ALA A 157 2.69 -16.89 9.14
CA ALA A 157 1.97 -16.40 10.31
C ALA A 157 0.90 -15.35 9.92
N ILE A 158 1.25 -14.40 9.03
CA ILE A 158 0.30 -13.41 8.53
C ILE A 158 -0.89 -14.07 7.83
N VAL A 159 -0.64 -15.07 6.98
CA VAL A 159 -1.72 -15.79 6.29
C VAL A 159 -2.57 -16.55 7.30
N ALA A 160 -1.96 -17.25 8.24
CA ALA A 160 -2.68 -18.03 9.26
C ALA A 160 -3.57 -17.15 10.15
N TYR A 161 -3.08 -16.01 10.60
CA TYR A 161 -3.85 -15.08 11.44
C TYR A 161 -4.94 -14.30 10.70
N ASN A 162 -4.91 -14.32 9.37
CA ASN A 162 -5.90 -13.64 8.54
C ASN A 162 -6.97 -14.59 7.97
N GLU A 163 -6.91 -15.89 8.25
CA GLU A 163 -7.93 -16.86 7.88
C GLU A 163 -9.22 -16.64 8.70
#